data_a6bf3ce38d7e9d4ac28cf8277f8ba097
#
_entry.id   a6bf3ce38d7e9d4ac28cf8277f8ba097
#
_cell.length_a   1.000
_cell.length_b   1.000
_cell.length_c   1.000
_cell.angle_alpha   90.00
_cell.angle_beta   90.00
_cell.angle_gamma   90.00
#
_symmetry.space_group_name_H-M   'P 1'
#
loop_
_entity.id
_entity.type
_entity.pdbx_description
1 polymer ?
#
loop_
_entity_poly.entity_id
_entity_poly.type
_entity_poly.pdbx_seq_one_letter_code
_entity_poly.pdbx_strand_id
1 'polypeptide(L)'
;MAVVVFFSCRSLVTTYEDVEGAIYYEDASQASAEFNDTLKVMTWNIRFGAGRIPFFGDSCGDRVLMKEDTTIKYLQAIANYIDTMVIKPDILLIQEVDISSKRSAYVNQLQWLLNNTHFKYSAYASMWDAELIPSDGLGKVDVGNAILSRWEITDAERIQLPLRTDQDPLTQYFYIRRNILKAKIDLPVSEEFYAVNIHATAFATDDTKQKHIAKYKEVLDDLDLLGATFVTGGDFNSIPTDAETIDFCIIDQCEDESWHTSAEEKYYHKEGSYFNNFQAIGDYPGEKDLLHPLYADSLNYFPAIPYQDRNSSDHFTHCTYNTSEDYRYWDRKLDYLFTNKEDGFSIGDTHQDAFYLSYHAPVSATLIFP
;
A
#
# COMPACT_ATOMS: atom_id res chain seq x y z
N MET A 1 12.04 -28.68 -45.91
CA MET A 1 11.85 -28.74 -44.47
C MET A 1 11.60 -27.31 -43.99
N ALA A 2 10.35 -26.93 -43.74
CA ALA A 2 10.02 -25.58 -43.28
C ALA A 2 10.20 -25.52 -41.76
N VAL A 3 11.11 -24.68 -41.31
CA VAL A 3 11.27 -24.39 -39.85
C VAL A 3 10.19 -23.40 -39.49
N VAL A 4 9.16 -23.85 -38.79
CA VAL A 4 8.15 -23.00 -38.20
C VAL A 4 8.73 -22.48 -36.87
N VAL A 5 9.19 -21.24 -36.87
CA VAL A 5 9.62 -20.56 -35.64
C VAL A 5 8.36 -20.06 -34.97
N PHE A 6 7.95 -20.68 -33.86
CA PHE A 6 6.91 -20.14 -32.99
C PHE A 6 7.50 -18.95 -32.20
N PHE A 7 7.20 -17.74 -32.62
CA PHE A 7 7.36 -16.59 -31.76
C PHE A 7 6.26 -16.69 -30.69
N SER A 8 6.62 -17.08 -29.49
CA SER A 8 5.79 -16.84 -28.31
C SER A 8 5.76 -15.33 -28.09
N CYS A 9 4.73 -14.65 -28.58
CA CYS A 9 4.46 -13.28 -28.17
C CYS A 9 4.06 -13.32 -26.70
N ARG A 10 4.99 -13.01 -25.79
CA ARG A 10 4.61 -12.68 -24.42
C ARG A 10 3.76 -11.42 -24.46
N SER A 11 2.69 -11.39 -23.67
CA SER A 11 1.92 -10.18 -23.44
C SER A 11 2.85 -9.07 -22.94
N LEU A 12 2.62 -7.82 -23.36
CA LEU A 12 3.39 -6.68 -22.85
C LEU A 12 3.09 -6.39 -21.38
N VAL A 13 1.90 -6.79 -20.92
CA VAL A 13 1.44 -6.64 -19.54
C VAL A 13 0.93 -7.99 -19.04
N THR A 14 1.36 -8.39 -17.87
CA THR A 14 0.91 -9.63 -17.24
C THR A 14 -0.55 -9.49 -16.80
N THR A 15 -1.34 -10.53 -17.09
CA THR A 15 -2.69 -10.71 -16.56
C THR A 15 -2.64 -11.77 -15.48
N TYR A 16 -3.45 -11.63 -14.48
CA TYR A 16 -3.46 -12.47 -13.29
C TYR A 16 -4.80 -13.21 -13.19
N GLU A 17 -4.78 -14.38 -12.56
CA GLU A 17 -5.99 -15.08 -12.16
C GLU A 17 -6.64 -14.35 -10.97
N ASP A 18 -7.91 -14.69 -10.68
CA ASP A 18 -8.63 -14.10 -9.54
C ASP A 18 -7.91 -14.38 -8.21
N VAL A 19 -7.35 -15.58 -8.06
CA VAL A 19 -6.48 -15.98 -6.95
C VAL A 19 -5.33 -16.80 -7.50
N GLU A 20 -4.10 -16.43 -7.12
CA GLU A 20 -2.90 -17.18 -7.48
C GLU A 20 -1.87 -17.14 -6.36
N GLY A 21 -0.88 -18.05 -6.39
CA GLY A 21 0.19 -18.09 -5.39
C GLY A 21 1.09 -16.85 -5.47
N ALA A 22 1.49 -16.34 -4.31
CA ALA A 22 2.47 -15.27 -4.20
C ALA A 22 3.90 -15.76 -4.46
N ILE A 23 4.83 -14.83 -4.71
CA ILE A 23 6.26 -15.13 -4.87
C ILE A 23 6.93 -15.04 -3.49
N TYR A 24 7.75 -16.04 -3.13
CA TYR A 24 8.43 -16.09 -1.84
C TYR A 24 9.88 -15.69 -1.96
N TYR A 25 10.38 -15.01 -0.92
CA TYR A 25 11.79 -14.68 -0.72
C TYR A 25 12.21 -15.05 0.70
N GLU A 26 13.46 -15.45 0.86
CA GLU A 26 14.05 -15.80 2.15
C GLU A 26 15.50 -15.27 2.25
N ASP A 27 15.87 -14.80 3.44
CA ASP A 27 17.27 -14.64 3.82
C ASP A 27 17.68 -15.77 4.76
N ALA A 28 18.31 -16.80 4.21
CA ALA A 28 18.77 -17.97 4.96
C ALA A 28 19.87 -17.64 6.00
N SER A 29 20.48 -16.45 5.95
CA SER A 29 21.49 -16.01 6.91
C SER A 29 20.90 -15.54 8.24
N GLN A 30 19.61 -15.17 8.25
CA GLN A 30 18.90 -14.71 9.45
C GLN A 30 18.54 -15.88 10.38
N ALA A 31 18.66 -15.64 11.68
CA ALA A 31 18.23 -16.60 12.69
C ALA A 31 16.70 -16.68 12.77
N SER A 32 16.18 -17.80 13.25
CA SER A 32 14.76 -17.91 13.60
C SER A 32 14.42 -16.98 14.76
N ALA A 33 13.27 -16.33 14.69
CA ALA A 33 12.82 -15.41 15.73
C ALA A 33 12.25 -16.17 16.93
N GLU A 34 12.55 -15.69 18.14
CA GLU A 34 11.82 -16.08 19.34
C GLU A 34 10.52 -15.26 19.43
N PHE A 35 9.46 -15.88 19.94
CA PHE A 35 8.20 -15.21 20.20
C PHE A 35 8.03 -14.98 21.70
N ASN A 36 7.74 -13.76 22.09
CA ASN A 36 7.62 -13.32 23.49
C ASN A 36 6.22 -12.73 23.76
N ASP A 37 5.17 -13.45 23.35
CA ASP A 37 3.77 -13.09 23.56
C ASP A 37 3.38 -11.69 23.05
N THR A 38 4.25 -11.04 22.31
CA THR A 38 4.04 -9.73 21.68
C THR A 38 4.38 -9.78 20.21
N LEU A 39 3.49 -9.25 19.37
CA LEU A 39 3.68 -9.12 17.93
C LEU A 39 3.57 -7.65 17.53
N LYS A 40 4.62 -7.14 16.91
CA LYS A 40 4.69 -5.75 16.43
C LYS A 40 4.51 -5.76 14.93
N VAL A 41 3.52 -5.03 14.46
CA VAL A 41 3.17 -4.95 13.03
C VAL A 41 3.30 -3.53 12.55
N MET A 42 3.75 -3.36 11.32
CA MET A 42 3.83 -2.07 10.65
C MET A 42 3.28 -2.17 9.23
N THR A 43 2.64 -1.11 8.76
CA THR A 43 2.36 -0.92 7.32
C THR A 43 3.08 0.32 6.81
N TRP A 44 3.59 0.27 5.57
CA TRP A 44 4.28 1.38 4.95
C TRP A 44 4.26 1.32 3.42
N ASN A 45 3.68 2.31 2.77
CA ASN A 45 3.90 2.54 1.36
C ASN A 45 5.27 3.24 1.20
N ILE A 46 6.28 2.51 0.67
CA ILE A 46 7.65 3.01 0.53
C ILE A 46 7.90 3.73 -0.78
N ARG A 47 6.85 3.87 -1.61
CA ARG A 47 6.94 4.62 -2.87
C ARG A 47 8.15 4.19 -3.71
N PHE A 48 8.30 2.90 -3.98
CA PHE A 48 9.41 2.29 -4.74
C PHE A 48 10.80 2.85 -4.38
N GLY A 49 11.02 3.22 -3.11
CA GLY A 49 12.28 3.76 -2.62
C GLY A 49 12.65 5.11 -3.24
N ALA A 50 11.68 5.94 -3.60
CA ALA A 50 11.91 7.25 -4.21
C ALA A 50 12.03 8.39 -3.20
N GLY A 51 11.74 8.15 -1.92
CA GLY A 51 11.71 9.21 -0.91
C GLY A 51 10.75 10.33 -1.30
N ARG A 52 11.24 11.57 -1.31
CA ARG A 52 10.46 12.76 -1.71
C ARG A 52 10.82 13.27 -3.13
N ILE A 53 11.44 12.43 -3.97
CA ILE A 53 11.73 12.80 -5.36
C ILE A 53 10.41 12.94 -6.12
N PRO A 54 10.10 14.09 -6.75
CA PRO A 54 8.85 14.27 -7.48
C PRO A 54 8.89 13.50 -8.81
N PHE A 55 8.02 12.47 -8.93
CA PHE A 55 7.86 11.67 -10.13
C PHE A 55 6.69 12.16 -10.99
N PHE A 56 6.69 11.83 -12.29
CA PHE A 56 5.66 12.24 -13.26
C PHE A 56 4.23 11.81 -12.89
N GLY A 57 4.07 10.78 -12.07
CA GLY A 57 2.77 10.34 -11.55
C GLY A 57 2.29 11.10 -10.31
N ASP A 58 3.12 11.98 -9.74
CA ASP A 58 2.76 12.84 -8.62
C ASP A 58 2.09 14.13 -9.13
N SER A 59 1.52 14.90 -8.22
CA SER A 59 0.89 16.18 -8.57
C SER A 59 1.86 17.13 -9.24
N CYS A 60 3.12 17.22 -8.80
CA CYS A 60 4.11 18.20 -9.26
C CYS A 60 5.45 17.53 -9.58
N GLY A 61 5.47 16.53 -10.45
CA GLY A 61 6.67 15.78 -10.74
C GLY A 61 6.94 15.55 -12.21
N ASP A 62 8.20 15.52 -12.58
CA ASP A 62 8.66 15.24 -13.94
C ASP A 62 9.68 14.08 -14.02
N ARG A 63 10.14 13.60 -12.87
CA ARG A 63 11.09 12.50 -12.81
C ARG A 63 10.46 11.19 -13.23
N VAL A 64 11.13 10.44 -14.08
CA VAL A 64 10.69 9.10 -14.52
C VAL A 64 11.60 8.00 -14.00
N LEU A 65 12.90 8.25 -13.93
CA LEU A 65 13.91 7.25 -13.63
C LEU A 65 14.82 7.71 -12.48
N MET A 66 15.21 6.79 -11.62
CA MET A 66 16.29 6.94 -10.65
C MET A 66 17.54 6.17 -11.11
N LYS A 67 18.70 6.58 -10.57
CA LYS A 67 19.92 5.80 -10.64
C LYS A 67 19.95 4.77 -9.53
N GLU A 68 20.71 3.70 -9.74
CA GLU A 68 20.88 2.63 -8.76
C GLU A 68 21.37 3.14 -7.41
N ASP A 69 22.40 4.01 -7.41
CA ASP A 69 22.95 4.62 -6.19
C ASP A 69 21.90 5.41 -5.40
N THR A 70 21.01 6.10 -6.09
CA THR A 70 19.91 6.84 -5.48
C THR A 70 18.87 5.89 -4.87
N THR A 71 18.48 4.87 -5.61
CA THR A 71 17.55 3.83 -5.12
C THR A 71 18.11 3.14 -3.86
N ILE A 72 19.38 2.69 -3.93
CA ILE A 72 20.05 2.05 -2.79
C ILE A 72 20.16 2.99 -1.58
N LYS A 73 20.45 4.28 -1.80
CA LYS A 73 20.51 5.28 -0.73
C LYS A 73 19.21 5.37 0.05
N TYR A 74 18.07 5.41 -0.65
CA TYR A 74 16.76 5.49 0.01
C TYR A 74 16.38 4.16 0.68
N LEU A 75 16.66 3.02 0.05
CA LEU A 75 16.46 1.70 0.68
C LEU A 75 17.28 1.56 1.96
N GLN A 76 18.55 2.02 1.94
CA GLN A 76 19.38 2.01 3.15
C GLN A 76 18.82 2.90 4.25
N ALA A 77 18.27 4.06 3.89
CA ALA A 77 17.64 4.95 4.86
C ALA A 77 16.35 4.33 5.44
N ILE A 78 15.54 3.64 4.62
CA ILE A 78 14.36 2.89 5.07
C ILE A 78 14.77 1.74 6.00
N ALA A 79 15.77 0.92 5.61
CA ALA A 79 16.26 -0.18 6.44
C ALA A 79 16.81 0.32 7.77
N ASN A 80 17.63 1.37 7.75
CA ASN A 80 18.14 1.99 8.97
C ASN A 80 17.03 2.52 9.87
N TYR A 81 15.98 3.13 9.27
CA TYR A 81 14.83 3.61 10.04
C TYR A 81 14.15 2.45 10.76
N ILE A 82 13.82 1.37 10.05
CA ILE A 82 13.22 0.15 10.62
C ILE A 82 14.10 -0.42 11.75
N ASP A 83 15.40 -0.51 11.54
CA ASP A 83 16.31 -1.12 12.49
C ASP A 83 16.65 -0.25 13.71
N THR A 84 16.45 1.05 13.62
CA THR A 84 16.69 1.98 14.73
C THR A 84 15.44 2.33 15.53
N MET A 85 14.26 1.87 15.10
CA MET A 85 13.03 2.06 15.86
C MET A 85 13.14 1.46 17.26
N VAL A 86 12.57 2.17 18.23
CA VAL A 86 12.47 1.66 19.61
C VAL A 86 11.64 0.36 19.65
N ILE A 87 10.59 0.31 18.84
CA ILE A 87 9.73 -0.86 18.67
C ILE A 87 9.89 -1.32 17.22
N LYS A 88 10.82 -2.26 16.98
CA LYS A 88 11.03 -2.84 15.66
C LYS A 88 9.85 -3.71 15.26
N PRO A 89 9.32 -3.61 14.03
CA PRO A 89 8.24 -4.46 13.57
C PRO A 89 8.71 -5.91 13.39
N ASP A 90 7.87 -6.85 13.78
CA ASP A 90 8.06 -8.28 13.56
C ASP A 90 7.45 -8.72 12.23
N ILE A 91 6.38 -8.02 11.79
CA ILE A 91 5.74 -8.15 10.49
C ILE A 91 5.61 -6.77 9.87
N LEU A 92 5.96 -6.65 8.58
CA LEU A 92 5.89 -5.41 7.83
C LEU A 92 5.10 -5.61 6.54
N LEU A 93 3.99 -4.87 6.41
CA LEU A 93 3.17 -4.80 5.20
C LEU A 93 3.67 -3.64 4.34
N ILE A 94 4.29 -3.92 3.21
CA ILE A 94 4.86 -2.87 2.34
C ILE A 94 4.03 -2.76 1.06
N GLN A 95 3.80 -1.53 0.62
CA GLN A 95 3.21 -1.23 -0.67
C GLN A 95 4.22 -0.50 -1.56
N GLU A 96 4.02 -0.59 -2.88
CA GLU A 96 4.88 -0.01 -3.91
C GLU A 96 6.34 -0.49 -3.86
N VAL A 97 6.56 -1.79 -3.76
CA VAL A 97 7.90 -2.38 -3.81
C VAL A 97 8.23 -2.78 -5.25
N ASP A 98 9.28 -2.20 -5.83
CA ASP A 98 9.80 -2.62 -7.13
C ASP A 98 10.73 -3.84 -6.98
N ILE A 99 10.54 -4.86 -7.81
CA ILE A 99 11.48 -5.99 -7.88
C ILE A 99 12.27 -6.05 -9.19
N SER A 100 11.76 -5.43 -10.26
CA SER A 100 12.43 -5.40 -11.56
C SER A 100 11.93 -4.23 -12.44
N SER A 101 11.91 -3.02 -11.88
CA SER A 101 11.42 -1.82 -12.57
C SER A 101 12.55 -0.95 -13.08
N LYS A 102 12.44 -0.46 -14.33
CA LYS A 102 13.40 0.47 -14.91
C LYS A 102 13.51 1.76 -14.11
N ARG A 103 12.38 2.26 -13.56
CA ARG A 103 12.34 3.51 -12.77
C ARG A 103 13.24 3.48 -11.54
N SER A 104 13.46 2.32 -10.96
CA SER A 104 14.34 2.09 -9.80
C SER A 104 15.62 1.33 -10.17
N ALA A 105 16.10 1.47 -11.41
CA ALA A 105 17.32 0.87 -11.94
C ALA A 105 17.35 -0.67 -11.85
N TYR A 106 16.20 -1.33 -11.93
CA TYR A 106 16.02 -2.78 -11.82
C TYR A 106 16.47 -3.40 -10.49
N VAL A 107 16.60 -2.60 -9.45
CA VAL A 107 16.93 -3.09 -8.10
C VAL A 107 15.77 -3.94 -7.59
N ASN A 108 16.06 -5.18 -7.19
CA ASN A 108 15.10 -5.98 -6.42
C ASN A 108 15.07 -5.45 -4.97
N GLN A 109 14.17 -4.50 -4.73
CA GLN A 109 14.07 -3.79 -3.45
C GLN A 109 13.68 -4.73 -2.32
N LEU A 110 12.83 -5.73 -2.60
CA LEU A 110 12.39 -6.67 -1.58
C LEU A 110 13.52 -7.57 -1.08
N GLN A 111 14.28 -8.18 -2.01
CA GLN A 111 15.45 -8.98 -1.64
C GLN A 111 16.51 -8.12 -0.96
N TRP A 112 16.66 -6.87 -1.42
CA TRP A 112 17.60 -5.95 -0.80
C TRP A 112 17.21 -5.62 0.64
N LEU A 113 15.92 -5.35 0.91
CA LEU A 113 15.42 -5.10 2.26
C LEU A 113 15.56 -6.32 3.17
N LEU A 114 15.26 -7.53 2.67
CA LEU A 114 15.51 -8.77 3.44
C LEU A 114 16.98 -8.89 3.85
N ASN A 115 17.90 -8.65 2.92
CA ASN A 115 19.35 -8.78 3.18
C ASN A 115 19.91 -7.68 4.10
N ASN A 116 19.17 -6.59 4.33
CA ASN A 116 19.63 -5.41 5.08
C ASN A 116 18.75 -5.03 6.27
N THR A 117 17.81 -5.91 6.66
CA THR A 117 16.97 -5.76 7.86
C THR A 117 16.94 -7.08 8.65
N HIS A 118 16.20 -7.10 9.73
CA HIS A 118 16.08 -8.29 10.60
C HIS A 118 14.98 -9.28 10.18
N PHE A 119 14.27 -9.03 9.05
CA PHE A 119 13.28 -9.97 8.54
C PHE A 119 13.94 -11.14 7.82
N LYS A 120 13.33 -12.31 7.91
CA LYS A 120 13.85 -13.53 7.30
C LYS A 120 13.03 -13.98 6.08
N TYR A 121 11.75 -13.84 6.13
CA TYR A 121 10.81 -14.33 5.12
C TYR A 121 10.03 -13.20 4.50
N SER A 122 9.65 -13.37 3.24
CA SER A 122 8.74 -12.45 2.58
C SER A 122 7.89 -13.15 1.54
N ALA A 123 6.65 -12.66 1.36
CA ALA A 123 5.79 -12.94 0.22
C ALA A 123 5.57 -11.66 -0.58
N TYR A 124 5.45 -11.79 -1.91
CA TYR A 124 5.27 -10.68 -2.85
C TYR A 124 4.14 -10.97 -3.83
N ALA A 125 3.30 -9.99 -4.06
CA ALA A 125 2.24 -10.01 -5.07
C ALA A 125 2.39 -8.80 -6.01
N SER A 126 2.77 -9.06 -7.27
CA SER A 126 2.87 -7.99 -8.27
C SER A 126 1.49 -7.39 -8.54
N MET A 127 1.43 -6.07 -8.60
CA MET A 127 0.24 -5.33 -9.03
C MET A 127 0.42 -4.69 -10.41
N TRP A 128 1.64 -4.58 -10.88
CA TRP A 128 1.96 -4.05 -12.21
C TRP A 128 3.24 -4.71 -12.71
N ASP A 129 3.09 -5.74 -13.53
CA ASP A 129 4.18 -6.41 -14.22
C ASP A 129 3.98 -6.20 -15.72
N ALA A 130 4.87 -5.39 -16.31
CA ALA A 130 4.82 -5.05 -17.73
C ALA A 130 6.24 -4.95 -18.31
N GLU A 131 6.47 -5.64 -19.43
CA GLU A 131 7.74 -5.56 -20.15
C GLU A 131 7.96 -4.17 -20.77
N LEU A 132 6.89 -3.44 -21.05
CA LEU A 132 6.94 -2.09 -21.60
C LEU A 132 5.70 -1.28 -21.24
N ILE A 133 5.90 -0.21 -20.51
CA ILE A 133 4.93 0.89 -20.38
C ILE A 133 5.40 2.03 -21.28
N PRO A 134 4.59 2.44 -22.26
CA PRO A 134 5.02 3.42 -23.25
C PRO A 134 5.13 4.85 -22.71
N SER A 135 4.39 5.18 -21.64
CA SER A 135 4.31 6.53 -21.09
C SER A 135 5.66 7.01 -20.56
N ASP A 136 6.06 8.21 -20.95
CA ASP A 136 7.21 8.98 -20.43
C ASP A 136 8.54 8.22 -20.37
N GLY A 137 8.66 7.12 -21.10
CA GLY A 137 9.87 6.28 -21.12
C GLY A 137 10.04 5.40 -19.88
N LEU A 138 8.96 5.14 -19.15
CA LEU A 138 8.93 4.29 -17.96
C LEU A 138 9.47 2.88 -18.26
N GLY A 139 9.09 2.30 -19.40
CA GLY A 139 9.62 1.01 -19.87
C GLY A 139 9.15 -0.16 -19.02
N LYS A 140 10.06 -1.07 -18.63
CA LYS A 140 9.72 -2.21 -17.80
C LYS A 140 9.37 -1.79 -16.37
N VAL A 141 8.31 -2.39 -15.85
CA VAL A 141 7.84 -2.21 -14.46
C VAL A 141 7.51 -3.58 -13.88
N ASP A 142 7.91 -3.82 -12.65
CA ASP A 142 7.37 -4.87 -11.80
C ASP A 142 7.35 -4.32 -10.37
N VAL A 143 6.15 -3.94 -9.93
CA VAL A 143 5.88 -3.35 -8.63
C VAL A 143 4.70 -4.03 -7.97
N GLY A 144 4.75 -4.20 -6.65
CA GLY A 144 3.69 -4.89 -5.93
C GLY A 144 3.60 -4.57 -4.45
N ASN A 145 2.82 -5.41 -3.79
CA ASN A 145 2.69 -5.48 -2.35
C ASN A 145 3.58 -6.59 -1.82
N ALA A 146 4.19 -6.38 -0.65
CA ALA A 146 4.95 -7.42 0.04
C ALA A 146 4.58 -7.50 1.52
N ILE A 147 4.78 -8.68 2.10
CA ILE A 147 4.74 -8.93 3.53
C ILE A 147 6.09 -9.48 3.92
N LEU A 148 6.80 -8.79 4.82
CA LEU A 148 8.04 -9.28 5.41
C LEU A 148 7.73 -9.79 6.82
N SER A 149 8.33 -10.91 7.19
CA SER A 149 8.11 -11.56 8.48
C SER A 149 9.40 -12.13 9.06
N ARG A 150 9.47 -12.16 10.38
CA ARG A 150 10.53 -12.88 11.12
C ARG A 150 10.25 -14.38 11.20
N TRP A 151 8.99 -14.81 11.03
CA TRP A 151 8.54 -16.19 11.01
C TRP A 151 8.19 -16.66 9.61
N GLU A 152 8.21 -17.96 9.42
CA GLU A 152 7.93 -18.57 8.13
C GLU A 152 6.55 -18.18 7.59
N ILE A 153 6.48 -17.87 6.32
CA ILE A 153 5.25 -17.68 5.57
C ILE A 153 4.96 -19.01 4.88
N THR A 154 4.01 -19.75 5.42
CA THR A 154 3.72 -21.14 4.98
C THR A 154 2.78 -21.20 3.80
N ASP A 155 1.95 -20.16 3.63
CA ASP A 155 1.05 -20.00 2.49
C ASP A 155 0.85 -18.52 2.20
N ALA A 156 0.81 -18.14 0.91
CA ALA A 156 0.51 -16.79 0.51
C ALA A 156 -0.15 -16.72 -0.87
N GLU A 157 -1.20 -15.91 -0.94
CA GLU A 157 -2.03 -15.73 -2.12
C GLU A 157 -2.09 -14.26 -2.54
N ARG A 158 -2.01 -14.06 -3.85
CA ARG A 158 -2.38 -12.82 -4.53
C ARG A 158 -3.85 -12.91 -4.93
N ILE A 159 -4.68 -12.03 -4.42
CA ILE A 159 -6.12 -11.96 -4.73
C ILE A 159 -6.36 -10.70 -5.58
N GLN A 160 -6.85 -10.88 -6.80
CA GLN A 160 -7.09 -9.80 -7.76
C GLN A 160 -8.22 -8.88 -7.25
N LEU A 161 -7.95 -7.58 -7.25
CA LEU A 161 -8.98 -6.56 -7.07
C LEU A 161 -9.60 -6.15 -8.40
N PRO A 162 -10.87 -5.73 -8.43
CA PRO A 162 -11.56 -5.26 -9.64
C PRO A 162 -10.75 -4.18 -10.38
N LEU A 163 -10.73 -4.27 -11.71
CA LEU A 163 -10.11 -3.24 -12.54
C LEU A 163 -11.00 -2.01 -12.64
N ARG A 164 -10.39 -0.84 -12.84
CA ARG A 164 -11.09 0.39 -13.15
C ARG A 164 -11.85 0.26 -14.47
N THR A 165 -13.09 0.73 -14.49
CA THR A 165 -13.96 0.72 -15.67
C THR A 165 -14.16 2.11 -16.28
N ASP A 166 -13.64 3.14 -15.63
CA ASP A 166 -13.67 4.54 -16.07
C ASP A 166 -12.55 4.89 -17.08
N GLN A 167 -11.73 3.91 -17.47
CA GLN A 167 -10.62 4.05 -18.42
C GLN A 167 -10.98 3.46 -19.79
N ASP A 168 -10.42 4.04 -20.87
CA ASP A 168 -10.49 3.42 -22.18
C ASP A 168 -9.73 2.07 -22.21
N PRO A 169 -10.05 1.15 -23.17
CA PRO A 169 -9.47 -0.19 -23.18
C PRO A 169 -7.94 -0.23 -23.31
N LEU A 170 -7.32 0.76 -23.97
CA LEU A 170 -5.86 0.79 -24.14
C LEU A 170 -5.19 1.21 -22.83
N THR A 171 -5.72 2.24 -22.18
CA THR A 171 -5.26 2.68 -20.87
C THR A 171 -5.44 1.56 -19.84
N GLN A 172 -6.60 0.90 -19.80
CA GLN A 172 -6.87 -0.21 -18.90
C GLN A 172 -5.91 -1.39 -19.15
N TYR A 173 -5.55 -1.68 -20.40
CA TYR A 173 -4.59 -2.75 -20.72
C TYR A 173 -3.21 -2.53 -20.07
N PHE A 174 -2.72 -1.30 -20.04
CA PHE A 174 -1.43 -0.93 -19.45
C PHE A 174 -1.53 -0.54 -17.97
N TYR A 175 -2.72 -0.51 -17.39
CA TYR A 175 -2.93 0.01 -16.04
C TYR A 175 -2.59 -1.01 -14.95
N ILE A 176 -2.40 -0.50 -13.74
CA ILE A 176 -2.10 -1.25 -12.53
C ILE A 176 -3.26 -2.21 -12.19
N ARG A 177 -2.91 -3.44 -11.85
CA ARG A 177 -3.84 -4.50 -11.40
C ARG A 177 -3.69 -4.70 -9.91
N ARG A 178 -4.37 -3.87 -9.15
CA ARG A 178 -4.35 -3.88 -7.68
C ARG A 178 -4.72 -5.25 -7.14
N ASN A 179 -4.17 -5.59 -5.98
CA ASN A 179 -4.40 -6.88 -5.34
C ASN A 179 -4.43 -6.74 -3.81
N ILE A 180 -4.91 -7.82 -3.19
CA ILE A 180 -4.71 -8.14 -1.78
C ILE A 180 -3.66 -9.24 -1.74
N LEU A 181 -2.65 -9.08 -0.88
CA LEU A 181 -1.71 -10.13 -0.54
C LEU A 181 -2.10 -10.69 0.82
N LYS A 182 -2.54 -11.95 0.86
CA LYS A 182 -2.90 -12.68 2.08
C LYS A 182 -1.81 -13.71 2.36
N ALA A 183 -1.24 -13.73 3.56
CA ALA A 183 -0.17 -14.63 3.94
C ALA A 183 -0.44 -15.29 5.30
N LYS A 184 -0.32 -16.62 5.37
CA LYS A 184 -0.33 -17.40 6.60
C LYS A 184 1.07 -17.41 7.20
N ILE A 185 1.19 -17.00 8.46
CA ILE A 185 2.45 -16.91 9.17
C ILE A 185 2.49 -17.95 10.29
N ASP A 186 3.56 -18.74 10.34
CA ASP A 186 3.78 -19.77 11.36
C ASP A 186 4.22 -19.13 12.68
N LEU A 187 3.27 -18.50 13.37
CA LEU A 187 3.48 -18.00 14.72
C LEU A 187 3.26 -19.13 15.73
N PRO A 188 4.05 -19.17 16.82
CA PRO A 188 3.87 -20.16 17.88
C PRO A 188 2.69 -19.79 18.81
N VAL A 189 1.51 -19.59 18.24
CA VAL A 189 0.23 -19.32 18.92
C VAL A 189 -0.74 -20.47 18.65
N SER A 190 -1.85 -20.52 19.38
CA SER A 190 -2.80 -21.65 19.31
C SER A 190 -3.67 -21.62 18.05
N GLU A 191 -3.96 -20.43 17.54
CA GLU A 191 -4.79 -20.19 16.36
C GLU A 191 -3.96 -19.96 15.11
N GLU A 192 -4.55 -20.19 13.95
CA GLU A 192 -3.95 -19.79 12.68
C GLU A 192 -3.82 -18.28 12.60
N PHE A 193 -2.66 -17.80 12.15
CA PHE A 193 -2.38 -16.38 12.07
C PHE A 193 -2.12 -15.94 10.63
N TYR A 194 -2.77 -14.84 10.22
CA TYR A 194 -2.63 -14.27 8.89
C TYR A 194 -2.20 -12.80 8.94
N ALA A 195 -1.41 -12.42 7.94
CA ALA A 195 -1.16 -11.02 7.60
C ALA A 195 -1.79 -10.73 6.24
N VAL A 196 -2.53 -9.61 6.12
CA VAL A 196 -3.24 -9.23 4.90
C VAL A 196 -2.87 -7.81 4.52
N ASN A 197 -2.31 -7.63 3.32
CA ASN A 197 -1.82 -6.36 2.82
C ASN A 197 -2.64 -5.91 1.60
N ILE A 198 -3.12 -4.67 1.62
CA ILE A 198 -3.85 -4.07 0.51
C ILE A 198 -3.16 -2.79 0.02
N HIS A 199 -3.22 -2.54 -1.29
CA HIS A 199 -3.02 -1.22 -1.86
C HIS A 199 -4.19 -0.91 -2.82
N ALA A 200 -5.17 -0.15 -2.34
CA ALA A 200 -6.39 0.15 -3.08
C ALA A 200 -6.17 1.20 -4.17
N THR A 201 -7.14 1.37 -5.07
CA THR A 201 -7.05 2.38 -6.14
C THR A 201 -7.17 3.81 -5.60
N ALA A 202 -6.42 4.74 -6.19
CA ALA A 202 -6.40 6.15 -5.77
C ALA A 202 -7.48 7.00 -6.46
N PHE A 203 -7.46 7.08 -7.80
CA PHE A 203 -8.12 8.13 -8.56
C PHE A 203 -9.25 7.59 -9.47
N ALA A 204 -9.94 6.52 -9.05
CA ALA A 204 -11.09 6.02 -9.78
C ALA A 204 -12.29 6.98 -9.66
N THR A 205 -12.96 7.26 -10.78
CA THR A 205 -14.18 8.08 -10.84
C THR A 205 -15.47 7.24 -10.94
N ASP A 206 -15.29 5.91 -11.00
CA ASP A 206 -16.34 4.89 -10.93
C ASP A 206 -16.43 4.27 -9.53
N ASP A 207 -17.12 3.15 -9.40
CA ASP A 207 -17.31 2.41 -8.15
C ASP A 207 -16.13 1.47 -7.77
N THR A 208 -14.97 1.63 -8.39
CA THR A 208 -13.81 0.75 -8.18
C THR A 208 -13.32 0.77 -6.74
N LYS A 209 -13.26 1.95 -6.10
CA LYS A 209 -12.85 2.06 -4.68
C LYS A 209 -13.75 1.23 -3.78
N GLN A 210 -15.05 1.36 -3.97
CA GLN A 210 -16.07 0.64 -3.21
C GLN A 210 -15.96 -0.87 -3.39
N LYS A 211 -15.76 -1.31 -4.64
CA LYS A 211 -15.53 -2.73 -4.96
C LYS A 211 -14.25 -3.28 -4.33
N HIS A 212 -13.19 -2.46 -4.25
CA HIS A 212 -11.95 -2.84 -3.58
C HIS A 212 -12.18 -3.10 -2.09
N ILE A 213 -12.87 -2.18 -1.40
CA ILE A 213 -13.16 -2.33 0.03
C ILE A 213 -14.12 -3.50 0.28
N ALA A 214 -15.13 -3.68 -0.57
CA ALA A 214 -16.06 -4.81 -0.46
C ALA A 214 -15.32 -6.16 -0.62
N LYS A 215 -14.43 -6.28 -1.63
CA LYS A 215 -13.63 -7.50 -1.81
C LYS A 215 -12.63 -7.73 -0.67
N TYR A 216 -12.04 -6.66 -0.16
CA TYR A 216 -11.15 -6.74 0.99
C TYR A 216 -11.89 -7.23 2.23
N LYS A 217 -13.07 -6.67 2.51
CA LYS A 217 -13.91 -7.12 3.61
C LYS A 217 -14.32 -8.59 3.48
N GLU A 218 -14.68 -9.05 2.28
CA GLU A 218 -14.98 -10.46 2.00
C GLU A 218 -13.81 -11.38 2.43
N VAL A 219 -12.58 -11.02 2.07
CA VAL A 219 -11.38 -11.79 2.46
C VAL A 219 -11.19 -11.83 3.98
N LEU A 220 -11.45 -10.73 4.66
CA LEU A 220 -11.33 -10.67 6.13
C LEU A 220 -12.45 -11.45 6.83
N ASP A 221 -13.68 -11.37 6.33
CA ASP A 221 -14.82 -12.12 6.85
C ASP A 221 -14.61 -13.63 6.69
N ASP A 222 -14.01 -14.07 5.57
CA ASP A 222 -13.66 -15.48 5.36
C ASP A 222 -12.62 -15.97 6.39
N LEU A 223 -11.61 -15.15 6.72
CA LEU A 223 -10.64 -15.48 7.76
C LEU A 223 -11.27 -15.53 9.16
N ASP A 224 -12.18 -14.62 9.45
CA ASP A 224 -12.91 -14.59 10.72
C ASP A 224 -13.81 -15.82 10.88
N LEU A 225 -14.50 -16.21 9.81
CA LEU A 225 -15.32 -17.44 9.77
C LEU A 225 -14.50 -18.72 9.97
N LEU A 226 -13.21 -18.72 9.57
CA LEU A 226 -12.27 -19.82 9.84
C LEU A 226 -11.80 -19.85 11.30
N GLY A 227 -12.10 -18.82 12.10
CA GLY A 227 -11.59 -18.65 13.44
C GLY A 227 -10.10 -18.28 13.48
N ALA A 228 -9.58 -17.73 12.39
CA ALA A 228 -8.18 -17.29 12.32
C ALA A 228 -8.01 -15.88 12.92
N THR A 229 -6.90 -15.67 13.61
CA THR A 229 -6.48 -14.34 14.02
C THR A 229 -5.71 -13.68 12.87
N PHE A 230 -5.93 -12.39 12.64
CA PHE A 230 -5.18 -11.67 11.61
C PHE A 230 -4.77 -10.25 12.02
N VAL A 231 -3.73 -9.76 11.36
CA VAL A 231 -3.41 -8.34 11.21
C VAL A 231 -3.58 -7.98 9.74
N THR A 232 -4.13 -6.81 9.50
CA THR A 232 -4.43 -6.37 8.14
C THR A 232 -4.27 -4.87 8.00
N GLY A 233 -3.92 -4.41 6.81
CA GLY A 233 -3.75 -2.99 6.55
C GLY A 233 -3.10 -2.71 5.22
N GLY A 234 -2.66 -1.47 5.06
CA GLY A 234 -2.03 -0.99 3.84
C GLY A 234 -2.42 0.44 3.51
N ASP A 235 -2.17 0.80 2.27
CA ASP A 235 -2.60 2.05 1.67
C ASP A 235 -3.99 1.87 1.03
N PHE A 236 -5.00 2.41 1.69
CA PHE A 236 -6.39 2.33 1.22
C PHE A 236 -6.73 3.41 0.20
N ASN A 237 -5.85 4.41 0.02
CA ASN A 237 -6.14 5.58 -0.81
C ASN A 237 -7.50 6.22 -0.52
N SER A 238 -7.94 6.17 0.74
CA SER A 238 -9.24 6.63 1.22
C SER A 238 -9.10 7.28 2.58
N ILE A 239 -9.81 8.40 2.77
CA ILE A 239 -9.82 9.12 4.04
C ILE A 239 -10.60 8.36 5.12
N PRO A 240 -10.36 8.64 6.40
CA PRO A 240 -11.09 8.01 7.49
C PRO A 240 -12.60 8.23 7.40
N THR A 241 -13.36 7.30 7.94
CA THR A 241 -14.80 7.46 8.13
C THR A 241 -15.11 8.75 8.90
N ASP A 242 -16.15 9.47 8.47
CA ASP A 242 -16.57 10.77 9.00
C ASP A 242 -15.49 11.87 8.98
N ALA A 243 -14.46 11.73 8.14
CA ALA A 243 -13.47 12.80 7.97
C ALA A 243 -14.12 14.08 7.45
N GLU A 244 -13.56 15.22 7.83
CA GLU A 244 -13.96 16.50 7.28
C GLU A 244 -13.76 16.52 5.76
N THR A 245 -14.71 17.14 5.06
CA THR A 245 -14.61 17.35 3.61
C THR A 245 -13.62 18.48 3.33
N ILE A 246 -12.39 18.12 3.00
CA ILE A 246 -11.31 19.05 2.63
C ILE A 246 -11.05 18.94 1.13
N ASP A 247 -10.82 20.07 0.49
CA ASP A 247 -10.42 20.10 -0.92
C ASP A 247 -8.92 19.86 -1.06
N PHE A 248 -8.52 18.59 -1.12
CA PHE A 248 -7.13 18.21 -1.32
C PHE A 248 -6.59 18.61 -2.70
N CYS A 249 -7.46 18.91 -3.68
CA CYS A 249 -7.03 19.37 -4.98
C CYS A 249 -6.27 20.69 -4.90
N ILE A 250 -6.65 21.60 -4.01
CA ILE A 250 -5.93 22.86 -3.79
C ILE A 250 -4.51 22.59 -3.23
N ILE A 251 -4.40 21.62 -2.33
CA ILE A 251 -3.12 21.25 -1.71
C ILE A 251 -2.19 20.57 -2.73
N ASP A 252 -2.76 19.74 -3.60
CA ASP A 252 -2.02 18.97 -4.60
C ASP A 252 -1.73 19.76 -5.90
N GLN A 253 -2.25 20.99 -6.03
CA GLN A 253 -2.09 21.82 -7.22
C GLN A 253 -0.65 22.32 -7.36
N CYS A 254 -0.11 22.24 -8.58
CA CYS A 254 1.20 22.79 -8.91
C CYS A 254 1.11 24.26 -9.30
N GLU A 255 2.23 25.02 -9.20
CA GLU A 255 2.26 26.46 -9.48
C GLU A 255 1.81 26.82 -10.91
N ASP A 256 2.02 25.93 -11.87
CA ASP A 256 1.66 26.12 -13.28
C ASP A 256 0.28 25.53 -13.64
N GLU A 257 -0.43 24.89 -12.71
CA GLU A 257 -1.78 24.37 -12.91
C GLU A 257 -2.84 25.44 -12.63
N SER A 258 -3.90 25.45 -13.41
CA SER A 258 -4.95 26.49 -13.34
C SER A 258 -6.37 25.96 -13.05
N TRP A 259 -6.52 24.69 -12.72
CA TRP A 259 -7.82 24.05 -12.54
C TRP A 259 -8.60 24.53 -11.29
N HIS A 260 -8.01 25.36 -10.42
CA HIS A 260 -8.68 26.03 -9.30
C HIS A 260 -8.71 27.56 -9.41
N THR A 261 -8.45 28.16 -10.57
CA THR A 261 -8.14 29.59 -10.68
C THR A 261 -9.32 30.52 -10.70
N SER A 262 -10.56 30.05 -10.93
CA SER A 262 -11.71 30.94 -10.97
C SER A 262 -12.64 30.76 -9.80
N ALA A 263 -13.24 31.86 -9.29
CA ALA A 263 -14.27 31.80 -8.26
C ALA A 263 -15.55 31.08 -8.74
N GLU A 264 -15.77 31.04 -10.06
CA GLU A 264 -16.84 30.28 -10.68
C GLU A 264 -16.55 28.79 -10.71
N GLU A 265 -15.26 28.43 -10.73
CA GLU A 265 -14.75 27.06 -10.73
C GLU A 265 -14.44 26.56 -9.30
N LYS A 266 -14.91 27.22 -8.28
CA LYS A 266 -14.67 26.80 -6.88
C LYS A 266 -15.10 25.35 -6.57
N TYR A 267 -15.91 24.75 -7.43
CA TYR A 267 -16.32 23.36 -7.37
C TYR A 267 -15.64 22.48 -8.42
N TYR A 268 -14.72 23.04 -9.19
CA TYR A 268 -13.92 22.28 -10.13
C TYR A 268 -12.84 21.53 -9.36
N HIS A 269 -12.73 20.26 -9.64
CA HIS A 269 -11.75 19.38 -9.02
C HIS A 269 -11.07 18.55 -10.09
N LYS A 270 -9.79 18.24 -9.87
CA LYS A 270 -9.06 17.30 -10.73
C LYS A 270 -9.84 15.99 -10.79
N GLU A 271 -10.01 15.45 -12.01
CA GLU A 271 -10.70 14.19 -12.23
C GLU A 271 -10.08 13.07 -11.35
N GLY A 272 -10.92 12.28 -10.69
CA GLY A 272 -10.49 11.23 -9.77
C GLY A 272 -10.00 11.71 -8.41
N SER A 273 -10.10 13.00 -8.10
CA SER A 273 -9.73 13.52 -6.78
C SER A 273 -10.64 12.98 -5.67
N TYR A 274 -10.15 13.01 -4.43
CA TYR A 274 -10.96 12.61 -3.26
C TYR A 274 -12.25 13.40 -3.13
N PHE A 275 -12.24 14.67 -3.47
CA PHE A 275 -13.43 15.51 -3.39
C PHE A 275 -14.53 15.00 -4.33
N ASN A 276 -14.21 14.60 -5.54
CA ASN A 276 -15.18 14.04 -6.49
C ASN A 276 -15.79 12.73 -5.99
N ASN A 277 -15.08 11.98 -5.15
CA ASN A 277 -15.49 10.69 -4.61
C ASN A 277 -16.24 10.78 -3.26
N PHE A 278 -16.53 11.96 -2.75
CA PHE A 278 -17.30 12.13 -1.49
C PHE A 278 -18.76 11.71 -1.60
N GLN A 279 -19.30 11.61 -2.80
CA GLN A 279 -20.68 11.21 -3.03
C GLN A 279 -20.80 9.69 -3.17
N ALA A 280 -21.98 9.16 -2.78
CA ALA A 280 -22.30 7.76 -3.03
C ALA A 280 -22.44 7.49 -4.54
N ILE A 281 -22.04 6.30 -4.98
CA ILE A 281 -22.13 5.84 -6.37
C ILE A 281 -22.99 4.57 -6.39
N GLY A 282 -24.19 4.63 -6.97
CA GLY A 282 -25.14 3.52 -6.95
C GLY A 282 -25.47 3.10 -5.52
N ASP A 283 -25.29 1.82 -5.19
CA ASP A 283 -25.53 1.25 -3.86
C ASP A 283 -24.30 1.35 -2.93
N TYR A 284 -23.19 1.92 -3.41
CA TYR A 284 -21.96 2.03 -2.63
C TYR A 284 -21.87 3.38 -1.90
N PRO A 285 -21.29 3.40 -0.69
CA PRO A 285 -21.10 4.63 0.07
C PRO A 285 -20.13 5.59 -0.62
N GLY A 286 -20.24 6.88 -0.31
CA GLY A 286 -19.25 7.89 -0.70
C GLY A 286 -17.93 7.74 0.05
N GLU A 287 -16.92 8.53 -0.33
CA GLU A 287 -15.55 8.45 0.18
C GLU A 287 -15.46 8.43 1.73
N LYS A 288 -16.14 9.35 2.41
CA LYS A 288 -16.10 9.47 3.87
C LYS A 288 -16.76 8.33 4.63
N ASP A 289 -17.59 7.52 3.95
CA ASP A 289 -18.27 6.37 4.55
C ASP A 289 -17.68 5.05 4.02
N LEU A 290 -16.75 5.12 3.09
CA LEU A 290 -16.17 3.98 2.39
C LEU A 290 -15.52 2.97 3.35
N LEU A 291 -14.77 3.45 4.32
CA LEU A 291 -14.10 2.61 5.31
C LEU A 291 -14.99 2.28 6.53
N HIS A 292 -16.23 2.80 6.58
CA HIS A 292 -17.14 2.51 7.67
C HIS A 292 -17.31 1.01 7.98
N PRO A 293 -17.41 0.11 6.97
CA PRO A 293 -17.50 -1.33 7.23
C PRO A 293 -16.33 -1.93 8.01
N LEU A 294 -15.16 -1.29 8.02
CA LEU A 294 -13.98 -1.74 8.77
C LEU A 294 -13.98 -1.23 10.21
N TYR A 295 -14.73 -0.16 10.50
CA TYR A 295 -14.85 0.47 11.81
C TYR A 295 -16.12 0.12 12.56
N ALA A 296 -17.10 -0.52 11.92
CA ALA A 296 -18.43 -0.72 12.51
C ALA A 296 -18.38 -1.61 13.74
N ASP A 297 -19.16 -1.26 14.77
CA ASP A 297 -19.29 -1.99 16.05
C ASP A 297 -19.77 -3.46 15.90
N SER A 298 -20.35 -3.81 14.75
CA SER A 298 -20.81 -5.17 14.44
C SER A 298 -19.73 -6.07 13.87
N LEU A 299 -18.57 -5.52 13.54
CA LEU A 299 -17.42 -6.23 13.00
C LEU A 299 -16.35 -6.26 14.07
N ASN A 300 -15.75 -7.39 14.28
CA ASN A 300 -14.70 -7.58 15.28
C ASN A 300 -13.35 -7.03 14.82
N TYR A 301 -13.33 -5.89 14.11
CA TYR A 301 -12.09 -5.27 13.62
C TYR A 301 -11.72 -4.09 14.49
N PHE A 302 -10.54 -4.16 15.07
CA PHE A 302 -9.99 -3.15 15.95
C PHE A 302 -8.89 -2.38 15.22
N PRO A 303 -9.03 -1.04 15.04
CA PRO A 303 -8.01 -0.23 14.40
C PRO A 303 -6.80 -0.01 15.32
N ALA A 304 -5.59 0.12 14.72
CA ALA A 304 -4.38 0.47 15.46
C ALA A 304 -4.46 1.87 16.08
N ILE A 305 -4.97 2.82 15.31
CA ILE A 305 -5.29 4.16 15.82
C ILE A 305 -6.75 4.16 16.26
N PRO A 306 -7.03 4.47 17.54
CA PRO A 306 -8.37 4.44 18.09
C PRO A 306 -9.37 5.25 17.26
N TYR A 307 -10.63 4.81 17.21
CA TYR A 307 -11.67 5.43 16.39
C TYR A 307 -11.83 6.94 16.65
N GLN A 308 -11.74 7.37 17.90
CA GLN A 308 -11.83 8.78 18.28
C GLN A 308 -10.69 9.65 17.74
N ASP A 309 -9.52 9.05 17.47
CA ASP A 309 -8.31 9.75 17.00
C ASP A 309 -8.09 9.61 15.48
N ARG A 310 -9.01 8.92 14.78
CA ARG A 310 -8.86 8.59 13.35
C ARG A 310 -8.67 9.79 12.44
N ASN A 311 -9.22 10.95 12.82
CA ASN A 311 -9.14 12.22 12.07
C ASN A 311 -8.13 13.22 12.67
N SER A 312 -7.36 12.80 13.68
CA SER A 312 -6.32 13.67 14.25
C SER A 312 -5.17 13.87 13.28
N SER A 313 -4.69 15.08 13.15
CA SER A 313 -3.51 15.42 12.36
C SER A 313 -2.24 14.68 12.80
N ASP A 314 -2.17 14.25 14.06
CA ASP A 314 -1.06 13.44 14.59
C ASP A 314 -0.98 12.05 13.94
N HIS A 315 -2.09 11.64 13.30
CA HIS A 315 -2.21 10.35 12.61
C HIS A 315 -2.41 10.46 11.11
N PHE A 316 -2.16 11.61 10.52
CA PHE A 316 -2.10 11.75 9.07
C PHE A 316 -0.86 11.02 8.53
N THR A 317 -1.05 10.33 7.41
CA THR A 317 -0.02 9.44 6.86
C THR A 317 0.46 9.84 5.47
N HIS A 318 -0.18 10.80 4.80
CA HIS A 318 0.14 11.13 3.42
C HIS A 318 0.33 12.64 3.23
N CYS A 319 1.27 12.98 2.36
CA CYS A 319 1.48 14.33 1.82
C CYS A 319 2.38 14.28 0.59
N THR A 320 1.92 14.80 -0.54
CA THR A 320 2.71 14.96 -1.77
C THR A 320 3.51 16.25 -1.79
N TYR A 321 3.15 17.21 -0.97
CA TYR A 321 3.77 18.54 -0.95
C TYR A 321 5.24 18.46 -0.57
N ASN A 322 6.10 18.98 -1.44
CA ASN A 322 7.54 19.00 -1.26
C ASN A 322 7.99 20.43 -0.95
N THR A 323 7.80 20.88 0.30
CA THR A 323 8.38 22.17 0.71
C THR A 323 9.87 22.02 0.91
N SER A 324 10.63 22.91 0.31
CA SER A 324 12.07 23.02 0.47
C SER A 324 12.49 23.53 1.86
N GLU A 325 11.56 23.96 2.70
CA GLU A 325 11.85 24.65 3.96
C GLU A 325 10.94 24.14 5.09
N ASP A 326 11.53 23.62 6.14
CA ASP A 326 11.10 23.43 7.54
C ASP A 326 9.66 22.93 7.87
N TYR A 327 8.77 22.77 6.93
CA TYR A 327 7.43 22.26 7.18
C TYR A 327 7.32 20.79 6.77
N ARG A 328 7.48 19.92 7.75
CA ARG A 328 7.00 18.55 7.71
C ARG A 328 5.50 18.60 7.84
N TYR A 329 4.80 18.51 6.72
CA TYR A 329 3.36 18.68 6.69
C TYR A 329 2.72 17.41 6.18
N TRP A 330 1.90 16.79 7.01
CA TRP A 330 1.05 15.68 6.66
C TRP A 330 -0.38 16.21 6.55
N ASP A 331 -1.11 15.90 5.49
CA ASP A 331 -2.37 16.55 5.17
C ASP A 331 -3.59 15.63 5.26
N ARG A 332 -3.38 14.31 5.18
CA ARG A 332 -4.47 13.32 5.21
C ARG A 332 -4.00 11.96 5.68
N LYS A 333 -4.96 11.12 6.08
CA LYS A 333 -4.71 9.73 6.46
C LYS A 333 -5.19 8.81 5.35
N LEU A 334 -4.30 7.93 4.84
CA LEU A 334 -4.59 6.94 3.81
C LEU A 334 -4.17 5.53 4.20
N ASP A 335 -3.32 5.39 5.23
CA ASP A 335 -2.72 4.14 5.67
C ASP A 335 -3.29 3.70 7.01
N TYR A 336 -3.61 2.42 7.13
CA TYR A 336 -4.33 1.87 8.28
C TYR A 336 -3.81 0.49 8.63
N LEU A 337 -3.99 0.11 9.92
CA LEU A 337 -3.86 -1.25 10.43
C LEU A 337 -5.10 -1.62 11.23
N PHE A 338 -5.56 -2.87 11.08
CA PHE A 338 -6.68 -3.46 11.81
C PHE A 338 -6.32 -4.89 12.25
N THR A 339 -7.06 -5.41 13.21
CA THR A 339 -7.02 -6.80 13.66
C THR A 339 -8.41 -7.27 14.09
N ASN A 340 -8.68 -8.58 14.01
CA ASN A 340 -9.87 -9.18 14.61
C ASN A 340 -9.61 -9.76 16.01
N LYS A 341 -8.40 -9.60 16.55
CA LYS A 341 -8.10 -10.08 17.91
C LYS A 341 -8.94 -9.33 18.94
N GLU A 342 -9.62 -10.06 19.83
CA GLU A 342 -10.65 -9.54 20.74
C GLU A 342 -10.20 -8.35 21.59
N ASP A 343 -8.96 -8.36 22.07
CA ASP A 343 -8.39 -7.25 22.85
C ASP A 343 -7.85 -6.11 21.98
N GLY A 344 -7.87 -6.26 20.64
CA GLY A 344 -7.32 -5.29 19.71
C GLY A 344 -5.81 -5.08 19.86
N PHE A 345 -5.35 -3.91 19.45
CA PHE A 345 -3.96 -3.48 19.63
C PHE A 345 -3.77 -2.80 20.99
N SER A 346 -2.68 -3.13 21.67
CA SER A 346 -2.31 -2.47 22.94
C SER A 346 -1.70 -1.09 22.74
N ILE A 347 -1.01 -0.89 21.62
CA ILE A 347 -0.37 0.37 21.21
C ILE A 347 -0.52 0.51 19.71
N GLY A 348 -0.87 1.71 19.23
CA GLY A 348 -0.82 2.09 17.83
C GLY A 348 -0.17 3.47 17.68
N ASP A 349 0.64 3.66 16.64
CA ASP A 349 1.34 4.92 16.39
C ASP A 349 1.52 5.20 14.90
N THR A 350 1.64 6.49 14.56
CA THR A 350 1.92 6.98 13.21
C THR A 350 3.26 7.70 13.22
N HIS A 351 4.20 7.22 12.40
CA HIS A 351 5.59 7.67 12.43
C HIS A 351 5.82 8.80 11.43
N GLN A 352 5.37 9.99 11.78
CA GLN A 352 5.47 11.20 10.94
C GLN A 352 6.92 11.72 10.80
N ASP A 353 7.84 11.27 11.63
CA ASP A 353 9.28 11.55 11.54
C ASP A 353 9.95 10.86 10.34
N ALA A 354 9.31 9.85 9.72
CA ALA A 354 9.74 9.24 8.47
C ALA A 354 9.53 10.11 7.21
N PHE A 355 9.20 11.38 7.35
CA PHE A 355 8.80 12.31 6.28
C PHE A 355 9.70 12.28 5.03
N TYR A 356 11.02 12.21 5.19
CA TYR A 356 11.94 12.23 4.06
C TYR A 356 12.10 10.90 3.33
N LEU A 357 11.49 9.82 3.84
CA LEU A 357 11.66 8.47 3.32
C LEU A 357 10.56 8.05 2.35
N SER A 358 9.38 8.66 2.44
CA SER A 358 8.24 8.41 1.56
C SER A 358 7.26 9.58 1.59
N TYR A 359 6.28 9.58 0.69
CA TYR A 359 5.07 10.41 0.79
C TYR A 359 4.08 9.86 1.83
N HIS A 360 4.33 8.65 2.33
CA HIS A 360 3.54 8.00 3.35
C HIS A 360 4.32 7.82 4.65
N ALA A 361 3.69 8.14 5.76
CA ALA A 361 4.18 7.82 7.10
C ALA A 361 3.82 6.37 7.45
N PRO A 362 4.75 5.57 8.02
CA PRO A 362 4.40 4.25 8.52
C PRO A 362 3.42 4.31 9.67
N VAL A 363 2.55 3.30 9.75
CA VAL A 363 1.68 3.06 10.91
C VAL A 363 2.10 1.75 11.56
N SER A 364 2.33 1.75 12.86
CA SER A 364 2.69 0.56 13.62
C SER A 364 1.69 0.27 14.74
N ALA A 365 1.66 -1.00 15.15
CA ALA A 365 0.83 -1.44 16.25
C ALA A 365 1.42 -2.66 16.94
N THR A 366 1.00 -2.91 18.19
CA THR A 366 1.42 -4.05 18.99
C THR A 366 0.23 -4.88 19.42
N LEU A 367 0.25 -6.19 19.12
CA LEU A 367 -0.64 -7.19 19.66
C LEU A 367 0.01 -7.90 20.84
N ILE A 368 -0.80 -8.26 21.82
CA ILE A 368 -0.38 -9.09 22.96
C ILE A 368 -1.13 -10.42 22.87
N PHE A 369 -0.38 -11.51 22.92
CA PHE A 369 -0.91 -12.86 23.03
C PHE A 369 -0.75 -13.33 24.47
N PRO A 370 -1.75 -14.04 25.06
CA PRO A 370 -1.71 -14.53 26.45
C PRO A 370 -0.74 -15.68 26.64
#